data_de469e02bf6d52e781a2cb52a006a3bd
#
_entry.id   de469e02bf6d52e781a2cb52a006a3bd
#
_cell.length_a   1.000
_cell.length_b   1.000
_cell.length_c   1.000
_cell.angle_alpha   90.00
_cell.angle_beta   90.00
_cell.angle_gamma   90.00
#
_symmetry.space_group_name_H-M   'P 1'
#
loop_
_entity.id
_entity.type
_entity.pdbx_description
1 polymer ?
#
loop_
_entity_poly.entity_id
_entity_poly.type
_entity_poly.pdbx_seq_one_letter_code
_entity_poly.pdbx_strand_id
1 'polypeptide(L)'
;MRTLTFHTITPLLAIVMVLSVNSAHAQPGTQTKLVVTSISLTPTAASVTVGQTLQFKVTAGFNNGSMKIVTTSASWSSSDSKIASIGSAGQPSPGLATGVAPGNVNVTASFSGVSAVTTLNVTGTGATLSSFFISQINPSIAPGAKLQLFGYAEFSDGSVNWVTSTTNWTSSNSSVAAIQNQGQTTPGLVTAAAGTGTTTITANFGGLTPSTTVRVAGNAVPIALTNMTASQNYLNFQGGLYENSSDTVPADHDAAGKAAAAAIQPLDQNGNPSVTGAVVFLGVGMSNATEEFSAFQAAAATNSAVNHKTLAIEDGASGAATACYWTVAQGQTGAACPAAMGVLLDNQYDRVRDTILAAASKAPSAPAGCGGPPNLTPCLTEKQVQVLWIKNANPRPGIANERTLCDATVSGCVNDGGTEAILYESQLGQIIRAAKLRYPNLKQVFLSTRIYAGYATQGLSPEPYAYEYGYSAKWLIEAQVLQQRNGTVDPVAGNLSYTSGTAAWTAWGTYLWANGTIGNSNGTTWLASDFQSDGTHPNPQGATKVVNLLIGFYTTSQYTPWFRP
;
A
#
# COMPACT_ATOMS: atom_id res chain seq x y z
N MET A 1 -45.63 -46.40 -27.25
CA MET A 1 -45.04 -46.97 -28.47
C MET A 1 -44.33 -45.89 -29.22
N ARG A 2 -43.01 -45.87 -29.15
CA ARG A 2 -42.09 -45.41 -30.19
C ARG A 2 -40.67 -45.76 -29.73
N THR A 3 -40.02 -46.49 -30.56
CA THR A 3 -38.87 -47.36 -30.46
C THR A 3 -37.56 -46.57 -30.27
N LEU A 4 -36.73 -46.99 -29.32
CA LEU A 4 -35.30 -46.60 -29.21
C LEU A 4 -34.47 -47.49 -30.13
N THR A 5 -33.69 -46.91 -31.00
CA THR A 5 -32.74 -47.59 -31.86
C THR A 5 -31.33 -47.49 -31.24
N PHE A 6 -30.78 -48.60 -30.84
CA PHE A 6 -29.37 -48.73 -30.41
C PHE A 6 -28.45 -48.86 -31.63
N HIS A 7 -27.41 -48.05 -31.70
CA HIS A 7 -26.31 -48.25 -32.64
C HIS A 7 -25.20 -49.02 -31.95
N THR A 8 -24.92 -50.21 -32.53
CA THR A 8 -23.83 -51.11 -32.16
C THR A 8 -22.46 -50.57 -32.59
N ILE A 9 -21.52 -50.46 -31.63
CA ILE A 9 -20.12 -50.18 -31.91
C ILE A 9 -19.37 -51.50 -32.04
N THR A 10 -18.77 -51.72 -33.20
CA THR A 10 -17.91 -52.89 -33.53
C THR A 10 -16.53 -52.71 -32.91
N PRO A 11 -15.93 -53.71 -32.27
CA PRO A 11 -14.59 -53.61 -31.74
C PRO A 11 -13.54 -53.82 -32.84
N LEU A 12 -12.59 -52.90 -32.95
CA LEU A 12 -11.42 -52.98 -33.81
C LEU A 12 -10.35 -53.88 -33.17
N LEU A 13 -10.00 -54.94 -33.85
CA LEU A 13 -9.01 -55.93 -33.46
C LEU A 13 -7.60 -55.32 -33.55
N ALA A 14 -6.91 -55.14 -32.41
CA ALA A 14 -5.52 -54.72 -32.38
C ALA A 14 -4.62 -55.91 -32.57
N ILE A 15 -3.89 -55.92 -33.68
CA ILE A 15 -2.80 -56.89 -33.97
C ILE A 15 -1.58 -56.48 -33.13
N VAL A 16 -1.20 -57.29 -32.16
CA VAL A 16 0.03 -57.14 -31.40
C VAL A 16 1.17 -57.72 -32.25
N MET A 17 2.00 -56.84 -32.81
CA MET A 17 3.25 -57.20 -33.45
C MET A 17 4.36 -57.24 -32.37
N VAL A 18 4.81 -58.41 -31.99
CA VAL A 18 5.95 -58.59 -31.08
C VAL A 18 7.22 -58.32 -31.88
N LEU A 19 7.80 -57.15 -31.75
CA LEU A 19 9.16 -56.86 -32.19
C LEU A 19 10.12 -57.25 -31.05
N SER A 20 10.90 -58.29 -31.26
CA SER A 20 12.06 -58.66 -30.42
C SER A 20 13.12 -57.55 -30.55
N VAL A 21 13.22 -56.68 -29.58
CA VAL A 21 14.30 -55.70 -29.49
C VAL A 21 15.48 -56.36 -28.78
N ASN A 22 16.54 -56.62 -29.53
CA ASN A 22 17.84 -56.99 -28.98
C ASN A 22 18.30 -55.84 -28.04
N SER A 23 18.37 -56.12 -26.76
CA SER A 23 18.93 -55.20 -25.76
C SER A 23 20.45 -55.16 -25.95
N ALA A 24 20.93 -54.26 -26.79
CA ALA A 24 22.32 -53.83 -26.68
C ALA A 24 22.46 -53.07 -25.32
N HIS A 25 23.20 -53.63 -24.40
CA HIS A 25 23.65 -52.96 -23.17
C HIS A 25 24.49 -51.76 -23.58
N ALA A 26 23.86 -50.56 -23.53
CA ALA A 26 24.62 -49.31 -23.53
C ALA A 26 25.35 -49.22 -22.18
N GLN A 27 26.67 -49.24 -22.23
CA GLN A 27 27.48 -48.85 -21.06
C GLN A 27 27.00 -47.49 -20.53
N PRO A 28 26.97 -47.29 -19.20
CA PRO A 28 26.69 -45.98 -18.64
C PRO A 28 27.78 -45.02 -19.10
N GLY A 29 27.45 -44.15 -20.06
CA GLY A 29 28.33 -43.05 -20.44
C GLY A 29 28.57 -42.22 -19.17
N THR A 30 29.83 -42.06 -18.82
CA THR A 30 30.30 -41.14 -17.79
C THR A 30 29.70 -39.76 -18.14
N GLN A 31 28.69 -39.34 -17.39
CA GLN A 31 28.14 -38.00 -17.50
C GLN A 31 29.27 -37.03 -17.15
N THR A 32 29.87 -36.41 -18.13
CA THR A 32 30.89 -35.39 -17.91
C THR A 32 30.22 -34.25 -17.14
N LYS A 33 30.65 -34.05 -15.89
CA LYS A 33 30.12 -32.98 -15.04
C LYS A 33 30.24 -31.64 -15.79
N LEU A 34 29.13 -30.94 -15.95
CA LEU A 34 29.11 -29.60 -16.53
C LEU A 34 29.92 -28.65 -15.65
N VAL A 35 30.99 -28.09 -16.22
CA VAL A 35 31.89 -27.15 -15.54
C VAL A 35 31.85 -25.83 -16.31
N VAL A 36 31.75 -24.72 -15.57
CA VAL A 36 31.85 -23.38 -16.16
C VAL A 36 33.28 -23.13 -16.56
N THR A 37 33.51 -22.77 -17.82
CA THR A 37 34.85 -22.52 -18.39
C THR A 37 35.09 -21.04 -18.65
N SER A 38 34.03 -20.26 -18.81
CA SER A 38 34.08 -18.81 -19.02
C SER A 38 32.81 -18.12 -18.56
N ILE A 39 32.91 -16.83 -18.22
CA ILE A 39 31.75 -15.95 -18.10
C ILE A 39 32.03 -14.67 -18.87
N SER A 40 30.97 -14.05 -19.39
CA SER A 40 31.01 -12.76 -20.06
C SER A 40 29.95 -11.83 -19.49
N LEU A 41 30.29 -10.53 -19.35
CA LEU A 41 29.37 -9.48 -18.92
C LEU A 41 28.91 -8.64 -20.11
N THR A 42 27.66 -8.24 -20.09
CA THR A 42 27.09 -7.24 -20.99
C THR A 42 26.21 -6.27 -20.22
N PRO A 43 26.27 -4.95 -20.55
CA PRO A 43 27.17 -4.32 -21.51
C PRO A 43 28.63 -4.28 -21.02
N THR A 44 29.56 -4.12 -21.96
CA THR A 44 30.97 -3.86 -21.65
C THR A 44 31.23 -2.34 -21.75
N ALA A 45 32.02 -1.76 -20.82
CA ALA A 45 32.35 -0.34 -20.80
C ALA A 45 31.11 0.56 -20.87
N ALA A 46 30.20 0.39 -19.93
CA ALA A 46 28.94 1.11 -19.87
C ALA A 46 29.05 2.46 -19.14
N SER A 47 28.09 3.37 -19.41
CA SER A 47 27.92 4.62 -18.68
C SER A 47 26.49 4.71 -18.12
N VAL A 48 26.36 5.32 -16.94
CA VAL A 48 25.09 5.66 -16.29
C VAL A 48 25.23 7.02 -15.63
N THR A 49 24.16 7.82 -15.59
CA THR A 49 24.17 9.08 -14.81
C THR A 49 23.87 8.80 -13.34
N VAL A 50 24.31 9.67 -12.45
CA VAL A 50 23.94 9.60 -11.02
C VAL A 50 22.42 9.54 -10.88
N GLY A 51 21.93 8.68 -9.99
CA GLY A 51 20.49 8.43 -9.78
C GLY A 51 19.86 7.44 -10.76
N GLN A 52 20.49 7.14 -11.88
CA GLN A 52 19.97 6.19 -12.87
C GLN A 52 20.50 4.78 -12.67
N THR A 53 19.81 3.80 -13.22
CA THR A 53 20.15 2.39 -13.10
C THR A 53 20.55 1.78 -14.44
N LEU A 54 21.41 0.75 -14.40
CA LEU A 54 21.83 -0.02 -15.56
C LEU A 54 21.86 -1.51 -15.22
N GLN A 55 21.14 -2.32 -16.00
CA GLN A 55 21.13 -3.78 -15.82
C GLN A 55 22.31 -4.43 -16.55
N PHE A 56 23.17 -5.10 -15.80
CA PHE A 56 24.17 -6.00 -16.34
C PHE A 56 23.62 -7.43 -16.47
N LYS A 57 24.14 -8.15 -17.46
CA LYS A 57 23.82 -9.56 -17.72
C LYS A 57 25.11 -10.39 -17.73
N VAL A 58 25.07 -11.58 -17.12
CA VAL A 58 26.14 -12.57 -17.17
C VAL A 58 25.71 -13.77 -17.98
N THR A 59 26.58 -14.18 -18.92
CA THR A 59 26.44 -15.43 -19.66
C THR A 59 27.60 -16.35 -19.30
N ALA A 60 27.33 -17.56 -18.82
CA ALA A 60 28.32 -18.62 -18.55
C ALA A 60 28.46 -19.55 -19.75
N GLY A 61 29.72 -19.86 -20.13
CA GLY A 61 30.06 -20.88 -21.07
C GLY A 61 30.54 -22.16 -20.33
N PHE A 62 30.11 -23.31 -20.79
CA PHE A 62 30.39 -24.62 -20.18
C PHE A 62 31.34 -25.47 -21.04
N ASN A 63 31.99 -26.46 -20.42
CA ASN A 63 32.92 -27.37 -21.04
C ASN A 63 32.35 -28.21 -22.20
N ASN A 64 31.03 -28.27 -22.36
CA ASN A 64 30.34 -28.89 -23.48
C ASN A 64 29.99 -27.92 -24.62
N GLY A 65 30.47 -26.67 -24.56
CA GLY A 65 30.16 -25.59 -25.51
C GLY A 65 28.81 -24.90 -25.34
N SER A 66 27.98 -25.35 -24.39
CA SER A 66 26.69 -24.66 -24.13
C SER A 66 26.92 -23.35 -23.41
N MET A 67 25.97 -22.40 -23.61
CA MET A 67 25.95 -21.09 -22.94
C MET A 67 24.62 -20.91 -22.19
N LYS A 68 24.69 -20.31 -21.00
CA LYS A 68 23.52 -20.03 -20.18
C LYS A 68 23.61 -18.64 -19.52
N ILE A 69 22.50 -17.90 -19.50
CA ILE A 69 22.38 -16.66 -18.72
C ILE A 69 22.30 -17.04 -17.24
N VAL A 70 23.20 -16.50 -16.42
CA VAL A 70 23.31 -16.78 -14.98
C VAL A 70 23.27 -15.51 -14.12
N THR A 71 22.74 -14.42 -14.65
CA THR A 71 22.68 -13.11 -14.00
C THR A 71 22.12 -13.17 -12.58
N THR A 72 21.03 -13.93 -12.38
CA THR A 72 20.34 -14.07 -11.09
C THR A 72 21.08 -14.98 -10.10
N SER A 73 22.01 -15.79 -10.58
CA SER A 73 22.78 -16.77 -9.78
C SER A 73 24.22 -16.32 -9.57
N ALA A 74 24.66 -15.24 -10.22
CA ALA A 74 26.01 -14.71 -10.10
C ALA A 74 26.11 -13.78 -8.87
N SER A 75 27.24 -13.87 -8.16
CA SER A 75 27.60 -12.87 -7.15
C SER A 75 28.15 -11.62 -7.85
N TRP A 76 27.71 -10.44 -7.41
CA TRP A 76 28.09 -9.17 -7.98
C TRP A 76 28.77 -8.28 -6.95
N SER A 77 29.72 -7.48 -7.39
CA SER A 77 30.35 -6.45 -6.55
C SER A 77 30.78 -5.25 -7.40
N SER A 78 30.77 -4.08 -6.75
CA SER A 78 31.37 -2.85 -7.25
C SER A 78 32.68 -2.60 -6.51
N SER A 79 33.70 -2.09 -7.21
CA SER A 79 34.98 -1.71 -6.58
C SER A 79 34.84 -0.51 -5.64
N ASP A 80 33.82 0.34 -5.83
CA ASP A 80 33.48 1.45 -4.94
C ASP A 80 31.96 1.68 -4.95
N SER A 81 31.30 1.29 -3.86
CA SER A 81 29.85 1.47 -3.70
C SER A 81 29.43 2.94 -3.50
N LYS A 82 30.38 3.85 -3.22
CA LYS A 82 30.13 5.29 -3.16
C LYS A 82 29.99 5.91 -4.55
N ILE A 83 30.52 5.27 -5.59
CA ILE A 83 30.41 5.69 -6.99
C ILE A 83 29.26 4.94 -7.68
N ALA A 84 29.19 3.62 -7.54
CA ALA A 84 28.04 2.83 -8.00
C ALA A 84 27.82 1.62 -7.10
N SER A 85 26.55 1.38 -6.74
CA SER A 85 26.11 0.16 -6.06
C SER A 85 25.60 -0.87 -7.07
N ILE A 86 25.60 -2.17 -6.72
CA ILE A 86 25.08 -3.24 -7.59
C ILE A 86 24.43 -4.35 -6.76
N GLY A 87 23.28 -4.83 -7.21
CA GLY A 87 22.57 -5.94 -6.60
C GLY A 87 23.21 -7.30 -6.93
N SER A 88 23.33 -8.21 -5.93
CA SER A 88 23.97 -9.51 -6.04
C SER A 88 22.97 -10.67 -6.07
N ALA A 89 23.44 -11.91 -6.22
CA ALA A 89 22.61 -13.10 -6.22
C ALA A 89 21.74 -13.20 -4.96
N GLY A 90 20.49 -13.62 -5.12
CA GLY A 90 19.53 -13.69 -4.02
C GLY A 90 18.80 -12.40 -3.72
N GLN A 91 19.13 -11.30 -4.43
CA GLN A 91 18.47 -10.00 -4.30
C GLN A 91 17.36 -9.82 -5.34
N PRO A 92 16.42 -8.87 -5.14
CA PRO A 92 15.33 -8.61 -6.09
C PRO A 92 15.79 -8.25 -7.51
N SER A 93 16.97 -7.63 -7.65
CA SER A 93 17.50 -7.14 -8.92
C SER A 93 18.99 -7.46 -9.08
N PRO A 94 19.40 -8.75 -9.23
CA PRO A 94 20.79 -9.11 -9.42
C PRO A 94 21.36 -8.50 -10.70
N GLY A 95 22.56 -7.89 -10.60
CA GLY A 95 23.22 -7.24 -11.71
C GLY A 95 22.68 -5.85 -12.08
N LEU A 96 21.70 -5.32 -11.33
CA LEU A 96 21.26 -3.94 -11.48
C LEU A 96 22.23 -3.02 -10.75
N ALA A 97 22.94 -2.18 -11.50
CA ALA A 97 23.80 -1.14 -10.94
C ALA A 97 23.03 0.19 -10.84
N THR A 98 23.31 0.96 -9.77
CA THR A 98 22.79 2.32 -9.57
C THR A 98 23.96 3.27 -9.45
N GLY A 99 23.99 4.35 -10.25
CA GLY A 99 24.96 5.43 -10.14
C GLY A 99 24.73 6.25 -8.87
N VAL A 100 25.76 6.43 -8.04
CA VAL A 100 25.69 7.14 -6.74
C VAL A 100 26.44 8.47 -6.79
N ALA A 101 27.65 8.49 -7.37
CA ALA A 101 28.45 9.69 -7.56
C ALA A 101 29.27 9.58 -8.84
N PRO A 102 29.72 10.71 -9.43
CA PRO A 102 30.55 10.68 -10.64
C PRO A 102 31.87 9.94 -10.41
N GLY A 103 32.26 9.09 -11.36
CA GLY A 103 33.51 8.33 -11.30
C GLY A 103 33.46 7.03 -12.08
N ASN A 104 34.55 6.30 -12.06
CA ASN A 104 34.67 4.99 -12.70
C ASN A 104 34.78 3.90 -11.64
N VAL A 105 34.04 2.81 -11.81
CA VAL A 105 34.14 1.61 -10.97
C VAL A 105 34.28 0.36 -11.83
N ASN A 106 34.90 -0.65 -11.27
CA ASN A 106 34.89 -1.99 -11.81
C ASN A 106 33.70 -2.75 -11.23
N VAL A 107 32.82 -3.23 -12.11
CA VAL A 107 31.77 -4.17 -11.78
C VAL A 107 32.28 -5.58 -12.03
N THR A 108 32.30 -6.40 -10.98
CA THR A 108 32.73 -7.79 -11.03
C THR A 108 31.54 -8.71 -10.85
N ALA A 109 31.42 -9.71 -11.71
CA ALA A 109 30.50 -10.84 -11.52
C ALA A 109 31.29 -12.14 -11.36
N SER A 110 30.84 -13.00 -10.45
CA SER A 110 31.42 -14.33 -10.21
C SER A 110 30.37 -15.40 -10.22
N PHE A 111 30.63 -16.50 -10.92
CA PHE A 111 29.74 -17.66 -10.97
C PHE A 111 30.57 -18.96 -11.04
N SER A 112 30.29 -19.88 -10.12
CA SER A 112 31.00 -21.20 -10.02
C SER A 112 32.53 -21.07 -10.02
N GLY A 113 33.09 -20.06 -9.36
CA GLY A 113 34.53 -19.83 -9.24
C GLY A 113 35.19 -19.11 -10.43
N VAL A 114 34.43 -18.79 -11.49
CA VAL A 114 34.91 -17.99 -12.63
C VAL A 114 34.41 -16.57 -12.49
N SER A 115 35.27 -15.55 -12.69
CA SER A 115 34.92 -14.13 -12.58
C SER A 115 35.18 -13.37 -13.88
N ALA A 116 34.39 -12.35 -14.12
CA ALA A 116 34.63 -11.37 -15.18
C ALA A 116 34.40 -9.95 -14.62
N VAL A 117 35.09 -8.98 -15.22
CA VAL A 117 35.06 -7.58 -14.79
C VAL A 117 34.74 -6.69 -15.99
N THR A 118 33.95 -5.66 -15.75
CA THR A 118 33.70 -4.57 -16.71
C THR A 118 33.75 -3.22 -16.00
N THR A 119 34.03 -2.15 -16.75
CA THR A 119 34.03 -0.79 -16.20
C THR A 119 32.64 -0.18 -16.34
N LEU A 120 32.16 0.47 -15.29
CA LEU A 120 31.01 1.35 -15.29
C LEU A 120 31.46 2.78 -15.03
N ASN A 121 31.21 3.69 -15.97
CA ASN A 121 31.42 5.11 -15.81
C ASN A 121 30.13 5.77 -15.31
N VAL A 122 30.18 6.37 -14.12
CA VAL A 122 29.08 7.21 -13.61
C VAL A 122 29.37 8.65 -13.99
N THR A 123 28.52 9.23 -14.85
CA THR A 123 28.72 10.59 -15.39
C THR A 123 28.06 11.64 -14.51
N GLY A 124 28.72 12.81 -14.35
CA GLY A 124 28.41 13.85 -13.37
C GLY A 124 27.39 14.91 -13.76
N THR A 125 26.61 14.70 -14.83
CA THR A 125 25.53 15.63 -15.21
C THR A 125 24.16 15.23 -14.64
N GLY A 126 24.11 14.20 -13.78
CA GLY A 126 22.91 13.72 -13.11
C GLY A 126 22.76 14.27 -11.69
N ALA A 127 21.62 14.00 -11.08
CA ALA A 127 21.32 14.32 -9.70
C ALA A 127 22.35 13.67 -8.75
N THR A 128 22.82 14.40 -7.75
CA THR A 128 23.70 13.87 -6.69
C THR A 128 22.87 13.35 -5.53
N LEU A 129 23.36 12.33 -4.82
CA LEU A 129 22.72 11.84 -3.60
C LEU A 129 22.62 12.99 -2.58
N SER A 130 21.40 13.36 -2.24
CA SER A 130 21.06 14.44 -1.31
C SER A 130 20.84 13.90 0.10
N SER A 131 20.06 12.84 0.22
CA SER A 131 19.73 12.24 1.51
C SER A 131 19.45 10.73 1.35
N PHE A 132 19.60 10.01 2.48
CA PHE A 132 19.29 8.58 2.56
C PHE A 132 18.51 8.31 3.83
N PHE A 133 17.40 7.60 3.71
CA PHE A 133 16.45 7.36 4.78
C PHE A 133 16.19 5.87 4.98
N ILE A 134 15.84 5.51 6.21
CA ILE A 134 15.29 4.20 6.55
C ILE A 134 13.80 4.39 6.84
N SER A 135 12.93 3.54 6.26
CA SER A 135 11.55 3.44 6.71
C SER A 135 11.44 2.64 8.01
N GLN A 136 10.37 2.87 8.71
CA GLN A 136 10.08 2.45 10.08
C GLN A 136 11.11 2.99 11.09
N ILE A 137 10.80 4.17 11.57
CA ILE A 137 11.58 4.82 12.63
C ILE A 137 11.11 4.30 13.99
N ASN A 138 12.05 3.71 14.73
CA ASN A 138 11.88 3.14 16.07
C ASN A 138 10.73 2.11 16.20
N PRO A 139 10.66 1.11 15.29
CA PRO A 139 9.59 0.13 15.33
C PRO A 139 9.68 -0.79 16.57
N SER A 140 8.51 -1.15 17.07
CA SER A 140 8.35 -2.23 18.06
C SER A 140 7.80 -3.47 17.36
N ILE A 141 8.40 -4.65 17.61
CA ILE A 141 7.99 -5.92 17.03
C ILE A 141 7.90 -7.01 18.10
N ALA A 142 7.03 -7.99 17.88
CA ALA A 142 6.91 -9.11 18.79
C ALA A 142 8.14 -10.03 18.77
N PRO A 143 8.43 -10.78 19.86
CA PRO A 143 9.41 -11.84 19.85
C PRO A 143 9.16 -12.85 18.72
N GLY A 144 10.20 -13.20 17.96
CA GLY A 144 10.13 -14.10 16.81
C GLY A 144 9.53 -13.49 15.54
N ALA A 145 9.01 -12.27 15.59
CA ALA A 145 8.43 -11.60 14.43
C ALA A 145 9.49 -11.16 13.42
N LYS A 146 9.03 -10.92 12.19
CA LYS A 146 9.84 -10.37 11.10
C LYS A 146 9.30 -9.00 10.70
N LEU A 147 10.21 -8.09 10.33
CA LEU A 147 9.91 -6.75 9.87
C LEU A 147 10.81 -6.38 8.70
N GLN A 148 10.26 -5.99 7.58
CA GLN A 148 11.03 -5.50 6.44
C GLN A 148 11.29 -4.01 6.60
N LEU A 149 12.57 -3.62 6.79
CA LEU A 149 13.02 -2.25 6.67
C LEU A 149 13.33 -1.92 5.22
N PHE A 150 13.09 -0.67 4.85
CA PHE A 150 13.37 -0.17 3.50
C PHE A 150 14.35 0.99 3.56
N GLY A 151 15.29 1.02 2.60
CA GLY A 151 16.18 2.15 2.38
C GLY A 151 15.79 2.88 1.09
N TYR A 152 15.71 4.20 1.12
CA TYR A 152 15.50 5.01 -0.07
C TYR A 152 16.39 6.24 -0.07
N ALA A 153 16.93 6.51 -1.24
CA ALA A 153 17.83 7.59 -1.51
C ALA A 153 17.11 8.71 -2.28
N GLU A 154 17.23 9.93 -1.81
CA GLU A 154 16.77 11.13 -2.48
C GLU A 154 17.93 11.83 -3.15
N PHE A 155 17.71 12.32 -4.36
CA PHE A 155 18.71 12.99 -5.18
C PHE A 155 18.40 14.47 -5.37
N SER A 156 19.41 15.25 -5.78
CA SER A 156 19.32 16.72 -5.90
C SER A 156 18.30 17.21 -6.94
N ASP A 157 17.80 16.33 -7.81
CA ASP A 157 16.72 16.61 -8.76
C ASP A 157 15.33 16.27 -8.20
N GLY A 158 15.25 15.88 -6.92
CA GLY A 158 14.01 15.45 -6.26
C GLY A 158 13.59 14.01 -6.58
N SER A 159 14.35 13.28 -7.39
CA SER A 159 14.09 11.85 -7.62
C SER A 159 14.37 11.03 -6.37
N VAL A 160 13.60 9.94 -6.18
CA VAL A 160 13.71 9.01 -5.05
C VAL A 160 13.81 7.59 -5.57
N ASN A 161 14.86 6.90 -5.15
CA ASN A 161 15.09 5.49 -5.52
C ASN A 161 15.06 4.59 -4.28
N TRP A 162 14.40 3.44 -4.42
CA TRP A 162 14.45 2.36 -3.44
C TRP A 162 15.78 1.63 -3.55
N VAL A 163 16.59 1.70 -2.50
CA VAL A 163 17.97 1.18 -2.49
C VAL A 163 18.17 0.08 -1.44
N THR A 164 17.08 -0.47 -0.92
CA THR A 164 17.09 -1.51 0.14
C THR A 164 18.02 -2.67 -0.18
N SER A 165 17.99 -3.15 -1.43
CA SER A 165 18.77 -4.32 -1.88
C SER A 165 20.28 -4.05 -2.01
N THR A 166 20.67 -2.79 -2.17
CA THR A 166 22.06 -2.35 -2.34
C THR A 166 22.62 -1.65 -1.11
N THR A 167 21.80 -1.52 -0.06
CA THR A 167 22.17 -0.95 1.22
C THR A 167 22.92 -1.97 2.08
N ASN A 168 23.98 -1.54 2.77
CA ASN A 168 24.68 -2.34 3.76
C ASN A 168 24.00 -2.16 5.12
N TRP A 169 23.41 -3.25 5.63
CA TRP A 169 22.64 -3.28 6.85
C TRP A 169 23.41 -3.96 7.99
N THR A 170 23.38 -3.38 9.17
CA THR A 170 24.00 -3.94 10.36
C THR A 170 23.12 -3.82 11.59
N SER A 171 23.20 -4.78 12.49
CA SER A 171 22.57 -4.75 13.82
C SER A 171 23.64 -4.62 14.89
N SER A 172 23.47 -3.71 15.83
CA SER A 172 24.37 -3.54 16.97
C SER A 172 24.32 -4.73 17.95
N ASN A 173 23.20 -5.47 17.95
CA ASN A 173 23.02 -6.68 18.77
C ASN A 173 22.11 -7.69 18.06
N SER A 174 22.72 -8.57 17.27
CA SER A 174 22.00 -9.60 16.52
C SER A 174 21.33 -10.66 17.39
N SER A 175 21.68 -10.76 18.68
CA SER A 175 21.00 -11.66 19.62
C SER A 175 19.63 -11.11 20.09
N VAL A 176 19.36 -9.82 19.91
CA VAL A 176 18.03 -9.19 20.09
C VAL A 176 17.25 -9.22 18.80
N ALA A 177 17.82 -8.72 17.72
CA ALA A 177 17.25 -8.82 16.38
C ALA A 177 18.36 -8.83 15.32
N ALA A 178 18.35 -9.82 14.47
CA ALA A 178 19.24 -9.94 13.31
C ALA A 178 18.64 -9.21 12.10
N ILE A 179 19.47 -8.70 11.20
CA ILE A 179 19.05 -8.11 9.93
C ILE A 179 19.77 -8.76 8.76
N GLN A 180 19.06 -8.98 7.66
CA GLN A 180 19.67 -9.46 6.42
C GLN A 180 20.34 -8.28 5.68
N ASN A 181 21.61 -8.49 5.33
CA ASN A 181 22.45 -7.52 4.63
C ASN A 181 22.29 -7.63 3.11
N GLN A 182 22.86 -6.68 2.37
CA GLN A 182 23.04 -6.81 0.92
C GLN A 182 23.74 -8.15 0.58
N GLY A 183 23.32 -8.78 -0.53
CA GLY A 183 23.83 -10.12 -0.90
C GLY A 183 23.08 -11.28 -0.27
N GLN A 184 22.22 -11.05 0.71
CA GLN A 184 21.33 -12.06 1.30
C GLN A 184 19.98 -12.10 0.58
N THR A 185 19.14 -13.09 0.89
CA THR A 185 17.88 -13.36 0.18
C THR A 185 16.89 -12.19 0.25
N THR A 186 16.81 -11.51 1.39
CA THR A 186 15.88 -10.41 1.62
C THR A 186 16.57 -9.29 2.42
N PRO A 187 17.39 -8.45 1.77
CA PRO A 187 18.09 -7.37 2.44
C PRO A 187 17.13 -6.44 3.18
N GLY A 188 17.51 -5.99 4.38
CA GLY A 188 16.67 -5.16 5.25
C GLY A 188 15.63 -5.93 6.06
N LEU A 189 15.52 -7.27 5.90
CA LEU A 189 14.61 -8.08 6.73
C LEU A 189 15.20 -8.28 8.13
N VAL A 190 14.55 -7.67 9.11
CA VAL A 190 14.81 -7.86 10.54
C VAL A 190 14.09 -9.12 11.01
N THR A 191 14.75 -9.93 11.82
CA THR A 191 14.15 -11.07 12.52
C THR A 191 14.41 -10.93 14.01
N ALA A 192 13.36 -10.75 14.81
CA ALA A 192 13.45 -10.67 16.26
C ALA A 192 13.81 -12.02 16.88
N ALA A 193 14.61 -12.02 17.94
CA ALA A 193 14.81 -13.19 18.78
C ALA A 193 13.56 -13.50 19.62
N ALA A 194 13.58 -14.62 20.33
CA ALA A 194 12.48 -15.01 21.24
C ALA A 194 12.41 -14.16 22.53
N GLY A 195 13.48 -13.45 22.88
CA GLY A 195 13.55 -12.57 24.05
C GLY A 195 13.23 -11.12 23.71
N THR A 196 12.93 -10.33 24.73
CA THR A 196 12.72 -8.88 24.62
C THR A 196 14.03 -8.11 24.70
N GLY A 197 14.06 -6.90 24.13
CA GLY A 197 15.24 -6.04 24.15
C GLY A 197 15.22 -4.97 23.07
N THR A 198 16.32 -4.24 22.96
CA THR A 198 16.50 -3.21 21.92
C THR A 198 17.81 -3.43 21.17
N THR A 199 17.81 -3.10 19.89
CA THR A 199 19.04 -3.06 19.06
C THR A 199 18.95 -1.91 18.08
N THR A 200 20.09 -1.32 17.74
CA THR A 200 20.17 -0.31 16.68
C THR A 200 20.47 -0.98 15.35
N ILE A 201 19.65 -0.74 14.36
CA ILE A 201 19.89 -1.11 12.97
C ILE A 201 20.45 0.11 12.26
N THR A 202 21.63 -0.05 11.65
CA THR A 202 22.27 0.97 10.84
C THR A 202 22.28 0.54 9.37
N ALA A 203 21.92 1.47 8.50
CA ALA A 203 21.98 1.31 7.06
C ALA A 203 23.09 2.21 6.49
N ASN A 204 23.87 1.72 5.53
CA ASN A 204 24.88 2.52 4.82
C ASN A 204 24.63 2.45 3.33
N PHE A 205 24.44 3.61 2.71
CA PHE A 205 24.32 3.78 1.26
C PHE A 205 24.97 5.11 0.84
N GLY A 206 25.88 5.06 -0.13
CA GLY A 206 26.55 6.27 -0.64
C GLY A 206 27.35 7.06 0.42
N GLY A 207 27.74 6.42 1.53
CA GLY A 207 28.44 7.06 2.65
C GLY A 207 27.53 7.72 3.70
N LEU A 208 26.21 7.75 3.48
CA LEU A 208 25.22 8.16 4.48
C LEU A 208 24.81 6.96 5.34
N THR A 209 24.67 7.18 6.67
CA THR A 209 24.51 6.11 7.66
C THR A 209 23.37 6.37 8.64
N PRO A 210 22.11 6.50 8.18
CA PRO A 210 20.98 6.60 9.10
C PRO A 210 20.82 5.32 9.93
N SER A 211 20.19 5.46 11.10
CA SER A 211 19.89 4.33 11.97
C SER A 211 18.48 4.40 12.54
N THR A 212 17.97 3.26 12.94
CA THR A 212 16.69 3.12 13.66
C THR A 212 16.85 2.14 14.83
N THR A 213 16.10 2.36 15.90
CA THR A 213 16.08 1.45 17.05
C THR A 213 14.93 0.48 16.89
N VAL A 214 15.24 -0.81 16.78
CA VAL A 214 14.23 -1.88 16.81
C VAL A 214 14.07 -2.35 18.25
N ARG A 215 12.84 -2.32 18.75
CA ARG A 215 12.47 -2.85 20.04
C ARG A 215 11.72 -4.18 19.88
N VAL A 216 12.19 -5.22 20.54
CA VAL A 216 11.47 -6.49 20.67
C VAL A 216 10.67 -6.46 21.97
N ALA A 217 9.34 -6.49 21.88
CA ALA A 217 8.43 -6.34 23.02
C ALA A 217 7.24 -7.31 22.91
N GLY A 218 6.88 -7.93 24.05
CA GLY A 218 5.80 -8.92 24.09
C GLY A 218 4.41 -8.35 23.79
N ASN A 219 4.21 -7.04 24.02
CA ASN A 219 2.97 -6.32 23.71
C ASN A 219 2.94 -5.67 22.32
N ALA A 220 3.92 -5.95 21.47
CA ALA A 220 3.97 -5.44 20.09
C ALA A 220 3.39 -6.45 19.07
N VAL A 221 2.41 -7.25 19.46
CA VAL A 221 1.74 -8.21 18.57
C VAL A 221 0.59 -7.49 17.85
N PRO A 222 0.65 -7.30 16.52
CA PRO A 222 -0.44 -6.67 15.80
C PRO A 222 -1.61 -7.67 15.67
N ILE A 223 -2.71 -7.35 16.33
CA ILE A 223 -3.98 -8.08 16.28
C ILE A 223 -5.00 -7.14 15.64
N ALA A 224 -5.83 -7.61 14.71
CA ALA A 224 -6.90 -6.79 14.15
C ALA A 224 -7.72 -6.15 15.27
N LEU A 225 -8.01 -4.84 15.20
CA LEU A 225 -8.71 -4.14 16.27
C LEU A 225 -10.02 -4.84 16.65
N THR A 226 -10.71 -5.40 15.66
CA THR A 226 -11.96 -6.16 15.80
C THR A 226 -11.79 -7.55 16.42
N ASN A 227 -10.56 -8.03 16.60
CA ASN A 227 -10.25 -9.33 17.24
C ASN A 227 -9.66 -9.15 18.64
N MET A 228 -9.28 -7.93 19.01
CA MET A 228 -8.67 -7.68 20.32
C MET A 228 -9.72 -7.75 21.42
N THR A 229 -9.46 -8.58 22.42
CA THR A 229 -10.26 -8.62 23.65
C THR A 229 -9.94 -7.41 24.54
N ALA A 230 -10.80 -7.10 25.50
CA ALA A 230 -10.59 -6.00 26.45
C ALA A 230 -9.29 -6.09 27.28
N SER A 231 -8.69 -7.28 27.39
CA SER A 231 -7.42 -7.51 28.08
C SER A 231 -6.19 -7.45 27.17
N GLN A 232 -6.39 -7.36 25.85
CA GLN A 232 -5.31 -7.29 24.88
C GLN A 232 -5.05 -5.86 24.45
N ASN A 233 -3.78 -5.50 24.37
CA ASN A 233 -3.34 -4.19 23.93
C ASN A 233 -2.19 -4.34 22.92
N TYR A 234 -2.10 -3.43 21.98
CA TYR A 234 -0.91 -3.22 21.18
C TYR A 234 -0.16 -2.02 21.74
N LEU A 235 1.05 -2.20 22.28
CA LEU A 235 1.88 -1.14 22.88
C LEU A 235 1.10 -0.28 23.91
N ASN A 236 0.21 -0.92 24.69
CA ASN A 236 -0.75 -0.33 25.63
C ASN A 236 -1.93 0.44 25.01
N PHE A 237 -2.09 0.42 23.70
CA PHE A 237 -3.31 0.92 23.03
C PHE A 237 -4.37 -0.18 22.98
N GLN A 238 -5.58 0.15 23.41
CA GLN A 238 -6.72 -0.76 23.42
C GLN A 238 -7.26 -1.01 22.01
N GLY A 239 -7.68 -2.24 21.73
CA GLY A 239 -8.38 -2.61 20.51
C GLY A 239 -9.84 -2.16 20.48
N GLY A 240 -10.66 -2.85 19.66
CA GLY A 240 -12.02 -2.46 19.34
C GLY A 240 -12.09 -1.27 18.40
N LEU A 241 -13.25 -1.05 17.81
CA LEU A 241 -13.49 0.06 16.88
C LEU A 241 -13.89 1.35 17.59
N TYR A 242 -14.32 1.26 18.86
CA TYR A 242 -14.80 2.36 19.71
C TYR A 242 -14.20 2.23 21.12
N GLU A 243 -14.55 3.18 21.99
CA GLU A 243 -14.14 3.21 23.39
C GLU A 243 -14.33 1.88 24.10
N ASN A 244 -13.49 1.60 25.11
CA ASN A 244 -13.56 0.41 25.96
C ASN A 244 -13.44 -0.92 25.18
N SER A 245 -12.64 -0.94 24.13
CA SER A 245 -12.44 -2.13 23.26
C SER A 245 -13.76 -2.67 22.67
N SER A 246 -14.72 -1.80 22.42
CA SER A 246 -16.03 -2.15 21.84
C SER A 246 -15.99 -2.07 20.33
N ASP A 247 -16.71 -3.01 19.66
CA ASP A 247 -17.04 -2.91 18.24
C ASP A 247 -18.45 -2.35 18.02
N THR A 248 -19.17 -2.04 19.10
CA THR A 248 -20.52 -1.49 19.04
C THR A 248 -20.48 0.02 19.01
N VAL A 249 -21.19 0.62 18.06
CA VAL A 249 -21.33 2.08 17.95
C VAL A 249 -21.98 2.61 19.23
N PRO A 250 -21.41 3.64 19.89
CA PRO A 250 -22.04 4.29 21.05
C PRO A 250 -23.45 4.79 20.74
N ALA A 251 -24.39 4.63 21.66
CA ALA A 251 -25.82 4.86 21.42
C ALA A 251 -26.17 6.28 20.94
N ASP A 252 -25.49 7.29 21.46
CA ASP A 252 -25.61 8.68 21.04
C ASP A 252 -25.09 8.91 19.61
N HIS A 253 -23.97 8.30 19.28
CA HIS A 253 -23.38 8.36 17.95
C HIS A 253 -24.18 7.53 16.93
N ASP A 254 -24.73 6.39 17.34
CA ASP A 254 -25.64 5.56 16.56
C ASP A 254 -26.92 6.35 16.17
N ALA A 255 -27.54 7.01 17.15
CA ALA A 255 -28.73 7.83 16.90
C ALA A 255 -28.44 8.99 15.91
N ALA A 256 -27.29 9.65 16.06
CA ALA A 256 -26.86 10.70 15.15
C ALA A 256 -26.60 10.19 13.74
N GLY A 257 -26.00 9.00 13.60
CA GLY A 257 -25.76 8.35 12.31
C GLY A 257 -27.04 7.99 11.56
N LYS A 258 -28.03 7.49 12.28
CA LYS A 258 -29.38 7.23 11.73
C LYS A 258 -30.07 8.51 11.29
N ALA A 259 -29.95 9.59 12.07
CA ALA A 259 -30.48 10.90 11.71
C ALA A 259 -29.77 11.49 10.47
N ALA A 260 -28.45 11.38 10.40
CA ALA A 260 -27.68 11.79 9.23
C ALA A 260 -28.08 11.00 7.97
N ALA A 261 -28.28 9.68 8.11
CA ALA A 261 -28.77 8.82 7.02
C ALA A 261 -30.16 9.20 6.52
N ALA A 262 -31.08 9.48 7.45
CA ALA A 262 -32.44 9.90 7.11
C ALA A 262 -32.50 11.30 6.44
N ALA A 263 -31.48 12.12 6.64
CA ALA A 263 -31.35 13.45 6.01
C ALA A 263 -30.76 13.39 4.58
N ILE A 264 -30.30 12.23 4.12
CA ILE A 264 -29.80 12.03 2.76
C ILE A 264 -30.98 11.82 1.83
N GLN A 265 -31.05 12.66 0.81
CA GLN A 265 -32.12 12.65 -0.20
C GLN A 265 -31.58 13.11 -1.55
N PRO A 266 -32.20 12.76 -2.68
CA PRO A 266 -31.76 13.23 -3.98
C PRO A 266 -31.81 14.77 -4.08
N LEU A 267 -30.71 15.36 -4.60
CA LEU A 267 -30.55 16.80 -4.76
C LEU A 267 -30.38 17.16 -6.23
N ASP A 268 -30.96 18.31 -6.63
CA ASP A 268 -30.65 18.92 -7.93
C ASP A 268 -29.20 19.47 -7.96
N GLN A 269 -28.75 19.96 -9.11
CA GLN A 269 -27.40 20.52 -9.28
C GLN A 269 -27.13 21.77 -8.40
N ASN A 270 -28.18 22.43 -7.89
CA ASN A 270 -28.07 23.55 -6.98
C ASN A 270 -28.03 23.13 -5.50
N GLY A 271 -28.21 21.82 -5.24
CA GLY A 271 -28.23 21.26 -3.89
C GLY A 271 -29.60 21.32 -3.20
N ASN A 272 -30.68 21.57 -3.95
CA ASN A 272 -32.03 21.55 -3.41
C ASN A 272 -32.65 20.15 -3.54
N PRO A 273 -33.53 19.74 -2.61
CA PRO A 273 -34.26 18.48 -2.70
C PRO A 273 -35.00 18.35 -4.04
N SER A 274 -34.85 17.21 -4.72
CA SER A 274 -35.47 16.97 -6.02
C SER A 274 -35.67 15.46 -6.24
N VAL A 275 -36.89 15.06 -6.57
CA VAL A 275 -37.21 13.65 -6.87
C VAL A 275 -36.51 13.09 -8.10
N THR A 276 -36.00 13.97 -8.96
CA THR A 276 -35.18 13.65 -10.13
C THR A 276 -33.69 13.96 -9.91
N GLY A 277 -33.31 14.28 -8.69
CA GLY A 277 -31.95 14.61 -8.32
C GLY A 277 -31.06 13.38 -8.09
N ALA A 278 -29.85 13.61 -7.60
CA ALA A 278 -28.89 12.57 -7.25
C ALA A 278 -28.46 12.65 -5.78
N VAL A 279 -28.16 11.49 -5.21
CA VAL A 279 -27.32 11.32 -4.02
C VAL A 279 -25.92 10.94 -4.54
N VAL A 280 -24.94 11.81 -4.35
CA VAL A 280 -23.56 11.50 -4.77
C VAL A 280 -22.79 10.89 -3.60
N PHE A 281 -22.30 9.69 -3.83
CA PHE A 281 -21.40 8.95 -2.95
C PHE A 281 -20.00 8.91 -3.59
N LEU A 282 -19.02 9.50 -2.94
CA LEU A 282 -17.69 9.75 -3.49
C LEU A 282 -16.61 8.97 -2.73
N GLY A 283 -15.74 8.28 -3.45
CA GLY A 283 -14.51 7.69 -2.91
C GLY A 283 -13.41 8.75 -2.78
N VAL A 284 -12.67 8.74 -1.68
CA VAL A 284 -11.54 9.64 -1.40
C VAL A 284 -10.34 8.84 -0.93
N GLY A 285 -9.20 9.02 -1.57
CA GLY A 285 -7.99 8.30 -1.21
C GLY A 285 -6.89 8.37 -2.26
N MET A 286 -5.91 7.48 -2.10
CA MET A 286 -4.79 7.33 -3.04
C MET A 286 -4.92 6.04 -3.87
N SER A 287 -3.86 5.57 -4.51
CA SER A 287 -3.85 4.48 -5.51
C SER A 287 -4.63 3.21 -5.09
N ASN A 288 -4.39 2.68 -3.88
CA ASN A 288 -5.14 1.52 -3.39
C ASN A 288 -6.65 1.78 -3.33
N ALA A 289 -7.03 2.98 -2.87
CA ALA A 289 -8.43 3.37 -2.80
C ALA A 289 -9.05 3.48 -4.20
N THR A 290 -8.31 3.99 -5.19
CA THR A 290 -8.74 4.02 -6.59
C THR A 290 -9.03 2.62 -7.12
N GLU A 291 -8.09 1.67 -6.94
CA GLU A 291 -8.25 0.30 -7.42
C GLU A 291 -9.46 -0.41 -6.78
N GLU A 292 -9.66 -0.19 -5.50
CA GLU A 292 -10.75 -0.80 -4.73
C GLU A 292 -12.10 -0.12 -5.00
N PHE A 293 -12.14 1.22 -5.02
CA PHE A 293 -13.40 1.94 -5.18
C PHE A 293 -13.90 1.95 -6.62
N SER A 294 -13.01 2.00 -7.62
CA SER A 294 -13.40 1.79 -9.02
C SER A 294 -13.99 0.39 -9.25
N ALA A 295 -13.40 -0.64 -8.63
CA ALA A 295 -13.94 -2.00 -8.69
C ALA A 295 -15.30 -2.09 -7.96
N PHE A 296 -15.45 -1.42 -6.81
CA PHE A 296 -16.72 -1.32 -6.09
C PHE A 296 -17.79 -0.58 -6.92
N GLN A 297 -17.45 0.55 -7.55
CA GLN A 297 -18.35 1.29 -8.45
C GLN A 297 -18.84 0.39 -9.58
N ALA A 298 -17.95 -0.35 -10.23
CA ALA A 298 -18.29 -1.28 -11.31
C ALA A 298 -19.21 -2.42 -10.82
N ALA A 299 -18.95 -3.01 -9.66
CA ALA A 299 -19.76 -4.05 -9.07
C ALA A 299 -21.15 -3.52 -8.63
N ALA A 300 -21.19 -2.35 -8.02
CA ALA A 300 -22.43 -1.69 -7.61
C ALA A 300 -23.34 -1.38 -8.80
N ALA A 301 -22.77 -0.98 -9.94
CA ALA A 301 -23.53 -0.64 -11.16
C ALA A 301 -24.41 -1.77 -11.70
N THR A 302 -24.13 -3.03 -11.36
CA THR A 302 -24.89 -4.21 -11.82
C THR A 302 -25.60 -4.94 -10.69
N ASN A 303 -25.45 -4.50 -9.44
CA ASN A 303 -26.01 -5.17 -8.27
C ASN A 303 -27.45 -4.68 -8.01
N SER A 304 -28.42 -5.58 -8.07
CA SER A 304 -29.85 -5.26 -7.88
C SER A 304 -30.22 -4.76 -6.48
N ALA A 305 -29.34 -4.95 -5.49
CA ALA A 305 -29.54 -4.41 -4.13
C ALA A 305 -29.13 -2.94 -4.01
N VAL A 306 -28.63 -2.31 -5.08
CA VAL A 306 -28.19 -0.92 -5.13
C VAL A 306 -29.25 -0.02 -5.74
N ASN A 307 -29.42 1.17 -5.19
CA ASN A 307 -30.33 2.19 -5.70
C ASN A 307 -29.82 2.82 -7.00
N HIS A 308 -30.24 2.30 -8.14
CA HIS A 308 -29.88 2.85 -9.46
C HIS A 308 -30.72 4.08 -9.88
N LYS A 309 -31.73 4.45 -9.10
CA LYS A 309 -32.62 5.56 -9.44
C LYS A 309 -32.00 6.93 -9.15
N THR A 310 -31.36 7.05 -7.98
CA THR A 310 -30.92 8.34 -7.46
C THR A 310 -29.46 8.32 -6.96
N LEU A 311 -28.86 7.14 -6.76
CA LEU A 311 -27.50 7.04 -6.26
C LEU A 311 -26.49 7.11 -7.41
N ALA A 312 -25.59 8.08 -7.33
CA ALA A 312 -24.39 8.17 -8.16
C ALA A 312 -23.16 7.84 -7.30
N ILE A 313 -22.42 6.81 -7.70
CA ILE A 313 -21.18 6.38 -7.04
C ILE A 313 -20.01 6.81 -7.92
N GLU A 314 -19.14 7.68 -7.41
CA GLU A 314 -18.04 8.25 -8.19
C GLU A 314 -16.70 8.04 -7.50
N ASP A 315 -15.70 7.59 -8.25
CA ASP A 315 -14.35 7.41 -7.72
C ASP A 315 -13.55 8.71 -7.82
N GLY A 316 -13.47 9.41 -6.69
CA GLY A 316 -12.64 10.61 -6.56
C GLY A 316 -11.22 10.33 -6.12
N ALA A 317 -10.85 9.09 -5.76
CA ALA A 317 -9.48 8.74 -5.39
C ALA A 317 -8.52 8.90 -6.58
N SER A 318 -7.24 9.03 -6.31
CA SER A 318 -6.22 9.21 -7.36
C SER A 318 -4.87 8.67 -6.92
N GLY A 319 -4.11 8.09 -7.86
CA GLY A 319 -2.73 7.71 -7.60
C GLY A 319 -1.92 8.86 -7.02
N ALA A 320 -1.08 8.59 -6.05
CA ALA A 320 -0.23 9.55 -5.33
C ALA A 320 -0.98 10.64 -4.51
N ALA A 321 -2.32 10.68 -4.50
CA ALA A 321 -3.12 11.64 -3.72
C ALA A 321 -3.17 11.22 -2.23
N THR A 322 -2.04 11.35 -1.55
CA THR A 322 -1.88 11.04 -0.13
C THR A 322 -2.77 11.90 0.76
N ALA A 323 -2.84 11.58 2.06
CA ALA A 323 -3.69 12.30 3.00
C ALA A 323 -3.50 13.82 2.93
N CYS A 324 -2.26 14.31 2.85
CA CYS A 324 -1.93 15.73 2.78
C CYS A 324 -2.68 16.46 1.65
N TYR A 325 -2.80 15.87 0.46
CA TYR A 325 -3.45 16.50 -0.69
C TYR A 325 -4.96 16.71 -0.54
N TRP A 326 -5.57 16.14 0.50
CA TRP A 326 -6.99 16.26 0.80
C TRP A 326 -7.28 17.15 2.01
N THR A 327 -6.25 17.72 2.66
CA THR A 327 -6.42 18.54 3.87
C THR A 327 -6.89 19.96 3.59
N VAL A 328 -6.81 20.44 2.36
CA VAL A 328 -7.18 21.81 1.95
C VAL A 328 -8.28 21.78 0.91
N ALA A 329 -9.41 22.43 1.22
CA ALA A 329 -10.63 22.38 0.41
C ALA A 329 -10.51 23.02 -0.98
N GLN A 330 -9.58 23.94 -1.19
CA GLN A 330 -9.38 24.65 -2.47
C GLN A 330 -7.97 25.21 -2.58
N GLY A 331 -7.54 25.49 -3.81
CA GLY A 331 -6.21 26.00 -4.10
C GLY A 331 -5.13 24.90 -4.18
N GLN A 332 -3.88 25.31 -4.36
CA GLN A 332 -2.75 24.39 -4.49
C GLN A 332 -2.31 23.85 -3.13
N THR A 333 -2.12 22.54 -3.04
CA THR A 333 -1.59 21.85 -1.86
C THR A 333 -0.16 21.37 -2.02
N GLY A 334 0.34 21.29 -3.27
CA GLY A 334 1.60 20.65 -3.61
C GLY A 334 2.84 21.19 -2.90
N ALA A 335 2.90 22.50 -2.62
CA ALA A 335 4.04 23.10 -1.92
C ALA A 335 4.10 22.73 -0.43
N ALA A 336 2.95 22.39 0.17
CA ALA A 336 2.84 22.00 1.59
C ALA A 336 2.87 20.48 1.79
N CYS A 337 2.69 19.70 0.72
CA CYS A 337 2.67 18.25 0.77
C CYS A 337 3.96 17.67 0.21
N PRO A 338 4.60 16.72 0.91
CA PRO A 338 5.73 16.00 0.34
C PRO A 338 5.33 15.38 -1.00
N ALA A 339 6.17 15.57 -2.01
CA ALA A 339 5.95 14.95 -3.31
C ALA A 339 5.91 13.43 -3.15
N ALA A 340 4.77 12.81 -3.41
CA ALA A 340 4.69 11.36 -3.45
C ALA A 340 5.43 10.89 -4.70
N MET A 341 6.56 10.22 -4.51
CA MET A 341 7.40 9.69 -5.60
C MET A 341 7.82 10.76 -6.64
N GLY A 342 8.07 12.00 -6.19
CA GLY A 342 8.49 13.10 -7.07
C GLY A 342 7.36 13.78 -7.84
N VAL A 343 6.11 13.41 -7.62
CA VAL A 343 4.95 14.01 -8.29
C VAL A 343 4.27 15.01 -7.37
N LEU A 344 4.19 16.27 -7.79
CA LEU A 344 3.33 17.28 -7.16
C LEU A 344 1.95 17.23 -7.83
N LEU A 345 0.91 17.16 -7.03
CA LEU A 345 -0.47 17.15 -7.49
C LEU A 345 -1.15 18.50 -7.23
N ASP A 346 -2.10 18.82 -8.09
CA ASP A 346 -3.05 19.90 -7.85
C ASP A 346 -4.02 19.56 -6.72
N ASN A 347 -4.83 20.55 -6.32
CA ASN A 347 -5.87 20.34 -5.34
C ASN A 347 -6.83 19.24 -5.77
N GLN A 348 -7.00 18.21 -4.94
CA GLN A 348 -7.77 17.03 -5.31
C GLN A 348 -9.28 17.31 -5.38
N TYR A 349 -9.79 18.23 -4.59
CA TYR A 349 -11.20 18.63 -4.68
C TYR A 349 -11.50 19.36 -6.01
N ASP A 350 -10.58 20.22 -6.48
CA ASP A 350 -10.72 20.86 -7.79
C ASP A 350 -10.68 19.83 -8.93
N ARG A 351 -9.76 18.85 -8.86
CA ARG A 351 -9.72 17.73 -9.81
C ARG A 351 -11.03 16.95 -9.81
N VAL A 352 -11.57 16.61 -8.63
CA VAL A 352 -12.85 15.87 -8.52
C VAL A 352 -13.99 16.66 -9.16
N ARG A 353 -14.10 17.97 -8.86
CA ARG A 353 -15.10 18.85 -9.50
C ARG A 353 -14.99 18.83 -11.02
N ASP A 354 -13.79 19.07 -11.55
CA ASP A 354 -13.57 19.39 -12.94
C ASP A 354 -13.47 18.15 -13.84
N THR A 355 -13.04 16.99 -13.27
CA THR A 355 -12.84 15.77 -14.06
C THR A 355 -13.79 14.63 -13.72
N ILE A 356 -14.16 14.46 -12.46
CA ILE A 356 -15.01 13.34 -12.04
C ILE A 356 -16.48 13.73 -12.09
N LEU A 357 -16.88 14.70 -11.28
CA LEU A 357 -18.29 15.11 -11.21
C LEU A 357 -18.77 15.74 -12.51
N ALA A 358 -17.95 16.59 -13.14
CA ALA A 358 -18.31 17.22 -14.42
C ALA A 358 -18.52 16.20 -15.54
N ALA A 359 -17.79 15.08 -15.55
CA ALA A 359 -17.83 14.07 -16.61
C ALA A 359 -18.74 12.86 -16.33
N ALA A 360 -19.43 12.81 -15.20
CA ALA A 360 -20.27 11.68 -14.73
C ALA A 360 -21.57 11.51 -15.55
N SER A 361 -21.47 11.42 -16.86
CA SER A 361 -22.63 11.43 -17.80
C SER A 361 -23.56 10.22 -17.66
N LYS A 362 -23.12 9.14 -17.00
CA LYS A 362 -23.91 7.94 -16.71
C LYS A 362 -24.62 8.02 -15.36
N ALA A 363 -24.35 9.07 -14.57
CA ALA A 363 -24.99 9.21 -13.27
C ALA A 363 -26.51 9.44 -13.41
N PRO A 364 -27.31 8.96 -12.45
CA PRO A 364 -28.73 9.34 -12.38
C PRO A 364 -28.87 10.85 -12.36
N SER A 365 -29.89 11.38 -13.04
CA SER A 365 -30.14 12.83 -13.17
C SER A 365 -29.08 13.68 -13.91
N ALA A 366 -28.07 13.08 -14.51
CA ALA A 366 -27.15 13.82 -15.34
C ALA A 366 -27.89 14.47 -16.53
N PRO A 367 -27.71 15.79 -16.78
CA PRO A 367 -28.35 16.46 -17.91
C PRO A 367 -27.92 15.85 -19.25
N ALA A 368 -28.83 15.79 -20.21
CA ALA A 368 -28.49 15.33 -21.56
C ALA A 368 -27.40 16.23 -22.17
N GLY A 369 -26.34 15.61 -22.68
CA GLY A 369 -25.20 16.30 -23.27
C GLY A 369 -24.28 17.02 -22.27
N CYS A 370 -24.43 16.74 -20.97
CA CYS A 370 -23.45 17.21 -19.97
C CYS A 370 -22.07 16.60 -20.22
N GLY A 371 -21.03 17.22 -19.66
CA GLY A 371 -19.65 16.72 -19.72
C GLY A 371 -18.66 17.73 -19.16
N GLY A 372 -17.41 17.26 -18.97
CA GLY A 372 -16.28 18.13 -18.66
C GLY A 372 -15.91 19.04 -19.84
N PRO A 373 -14.84 19.87 -19.73
CA PRO A 373 -14.40 20.76 -20.78
C PRO A 373 -14.25 20.03 -22.14
N PRO A 374 -14.68 20.59 -23.27
CA PRO A 374 -15.17 21.98 -23.42
C PRO A 374 -16.67 22.19 -23.08
N ASN A 375 -17.42 21.17 -22.67
CA ASN A 375 -18.82 21.30 -22.27
C ASN A 375 -18.92 22.07 -20.96
N LEU A 376 -19.79 23.11 -20.93
CA LEU A 376 -19.89 23.99 -19.77
C LEU A 376 -20.92 23.53 -18.71
N THR A 377 -21.67 22.46 -18.99
CA THR A 377 -22.69 21.93 -18.09
C THR A 377 -22.15 20.69 -17.39
N PRO A 378 -21.80 20.74 -16.10
CA PRO A 378 -21.34 19.56 -15.37
C PRO A 378 -22.47 18.53 -15.26
N CYS A 379 -22.13 17.25 -15.24
CA CYS A 379 -23.10 16.17 -15.08
C CYS A 379 -23.59 16.05 -13.63
N LEU A 380 -22.67 16.20 -12.70
CA LEU A 380 -22.93 16.28 -11.25
C LEU A 380 -22.20 17.50 -10.67
N THR A 381 -22.63 17.94 -9.50
CA THR A 381 -22.01 19.06 -8.80
C THR A 381 -21.61 18.69 -7.37
N GLU A 382 -20.71 19.47 -6.80
CA GLU A 382 -20.26 19.34 -5.42
C GLU A 382 -21.39 19.49 -4.40
N LYS A 383 -22.44 20.21 -4.76
CA LYS A 383 -23.63 20.39 -3.90
C LYS A 383 -24.49 19.13 -3.77
N GLN A 384 -24.28 18.14 -4.63
CA GLN A 384 -24.98 16.84 -4.59
C GLN A 384 -24.22 15.81 -3.77
N VAL A 385 -22.95 16.06 -3.40
CA VAL A 385 -22.13 15.13 -2.60
C VAL A 385 -22.63 15.11 -1.16
N GLN A 386 -23.10 13.94 -0.71
CA GLN A 386 -23.68 13.76 0.61
C GLN A 386 -22.97 12.68 1.43
N VAL A 387 -22.23 11.80 0.78
CA VAL A 387 -21.52 10.69 1.43
C VAL A 387 -20.09 10.57 0.91
N LEU A 388 -19.15 10.32 1.81
CA LEU A 388 -17.77 9.95 1.46
C LEU A 388 -17.42 8.58 2.03
N TRP A 389 -16.63 7.83 1.26
CA TRP A 389 -15.79 6.77 1.75
C TRP A 389 -14.33 7.24 1.70
N ILE A 390 -13.63 7.15 2.81
CA ILE A 390 -12.24 7.60 2.90
C ILE A 390 -11.34 6.43 3.28
N LYS A 391 -10.35 6.16 2.43
CA LYS A 391 -9.23 5.27 2.69
C LYS A 391 -7.96 5.89 2.16
N ASN A 392 -7.12 6.40 3.03
CA ASN A 392 -5.91 7.11 2.64
C ASN A 392 -4.71 6.69 3.52
N ALA A 393 -3.56 7.28 3.27
CA ALA A 393 -2.33 7.09 4.03
C ALA A 393 -1.27 8.12 3.59
N ASN A 394 -0.15 8.17 4.31
CA ASN A 394 1.08 8.79 3.86
C ASN A 394 1.99 7.71 3.25
N PRO A 395 2.51 7.90 2.03
CA PRO A 395 3.12 6.80 1.27
C PRO A 395 4.51 6.42 1.76
N ARG A 396 5.24 7.32 2.38
CA ARG A 396 6.63 7.14 2.79
C ARG A 396 6.86 7.66 4.21
N PRO A 397 6.25 7.03 5.23
CA PRO A 397 6.53 7.38 6.61
C PRO A 397 8.03 7.20 6.90
N GLY A 398 8.60 8.11 7.68
CA GLY A 398 10.03 8.14 8.03
C GLY A 398 10.87 9.13 7.23
N ILE A 399 10.38 9.70 6.11
CA ILE A 399 11.10 10.75 5.36
C ILE A 399 11.30 12.00 6.22
N ALA A 400 10.26 12.44 6.92
CA ALA A 400 10.34 13.57 7.85
C ALA A 400 10.51 13.08 9.32
N ASN A 401 11.10 11.89 9.51
CA ASN A 401 11.31 11.22 10.79
C ASN A 401 10.00 10.81 11.51
N GLU A 402 8.94 10.55 10.78
CA GLU A 402 7.71 10.02 11.36
C GLU A 402 7.97 8.63 11.97
N ARG A 403 7.68 8.53 13.26
CA ARG A 403 7.91 7.33 14.07
C ARG A 403 6.69 6.42 14.04
N THR A 404 6.92 5.13 14.29
CA THR A 404 5.85 4.20 14.65
C THR A 404 5.35 4.48 16.06
N LEU A 405 4.19 3.94 16.43
CA LEU A 405 3.70 3.95 17.81
C LEU A 405 4.70 3.24 18.73
N CYS A 406 4.79 3.71 19.96
CA CYS A 406 5.58 3.08 21.00
C CYS A 406 4.81 3.00 22.31
N ASP A 407 5.25 2.10 23.20
CA ASP A 407 4.68 1.92 24.52
C ASP A 407 5.08 3.09 25.43
N ALA A 408 4.14 3.94 25.78
CA ALA A 408 4.34 5.15 26.58
C ALA A 408 4.91 4.87 27.99
N THR A 409 4.86 3.63 28.47
CA THR A 409 5.49 3.25 29.77
C THR A 409 6.99 3.05 29.68
N VAL A 410 7.53 3.07 28.45
CA VAL A 410 8.96 2.84 28.20
C VAL A 410 9.70 4.16 28.07
N SER A 411 10.81 4.28 28.79
CA SER A 411 11.68 5.46 28.72
C SER A 411 12.13 5.73 27.28
N GLY A 412 11.98 7.00 26.84
CA GLY A 412 12.33 7.43 25.48
C GLY A 412 11.22 7.22 24.45
N CYS A 413 10.09 6.65 24.82
CA CYS A 413 8.91 6.63 23.98
C CYS A 413 8.27 8.03 23.91
N VAL A 414 7.98 8.49 22.70
CA VAL A 414 7.26 9.74 22.46
C VAL A 414 6.22 9.48 21.37
N ASN A 415 4.95 9.56 21.74
CA ASN A 415 3.80 9.54 20.83
C ASN A 415 3.25 10.96 20.71
N ASP A 416 3.63 11.69 19.70
CA ASP A 416 3.25 13.08 19.41
C ASP A 416 3.00 13.28 17.92
N GLY A 417 2.89 14.53 17.48
CA GLY A 417 2.70 14.88 16.06
C GLY A 417 3.81 14.39 15.11
N GLY A 418 4.94 13.88 15.62
CA GLY A 418 5.96 13.18 14.83
C GLY A 418 5.78 11.66 14.83
N THR A 419 4.69 11.13 15.41
CA THR A 419 4.29 9.73 15.29
C THR A 419 3.27 9.61 14.17
N GLU A 420 3.53 8.74 13.20
CA GLU A 420 2.76 8.68 11.95
C GLU A 420 1.26 8.44 12.17
N ALA A 421 0.89 7.59 13.13
CA ALA A 421 -0.52 7.36 13.44
C ALA A 421 -1.22 8.62 13.98
N ILE A 422 -0.53 9.45 14.77
CA ILE A 422 -1.07 10.71 15.31
C ILE A 422 -1.12 11.78 14.22
N LEU A 423 -0.08 11.86 13.37
CA LEU A 423 -0.09 12.73 12.21
C LEU A 423 -1.27 12.42 11.28
N TYR A 424 -1.51 11.14 11.02
CA TYR A 424 -2.60 10.73 10.13
C TYR A 424 -3.98 10.97 10.77
N GLU A 425 -4.14 10.82 12.08
CA GLU A 425 -5.35 11.24 12.80
C GLU A 425 -5.65 12.73 12.59
N SER A 426 -4.63 13.58 12.76
CA SER A 426 -4.74 15.02 12.50
C SER A 426 -5.14 15.31 11.04
N GLN A 427 -4.50 14.64 10.09
CA GLN A 427 -4.84 14.79 8.67
C GLN A 427 -6.26 14.32 8.36
N LEU A 428 -6.74 13.20 8.93
CA LEU A 428 -8.13 12.75 8.77
C LEU A 428 -9.11 13.82 9.26
N GLY A 429 -8.86 14.44 10.42
CA GLY A 429 -9.67 15.54 10.93
C GLY A 429 -9.70 16.74 9.97
N GLN A 430 -8.54 17.09 9.40
CA GLN A 430 -8.44 18.16 8.39
C GLN A 430 -9.19 17.79 7.10
N ILE A 431 -9.06 16.56 6.62
CA ILE A 431 -9.75 16.05 5.42
C ILE A 431 -11.27 16.16 5.60
N ILE A 432 -11.80 15.73 6.75
CA ILE A 432 -13.25 15.77 7.02
C ILE A 432 -13.76 17.20 7.05
N ARG A 433 -13.03 18.14 7.68
CA ARG A 433 -13.38 19.57 7.67
C ARG A 433 -13.28 20.18 6.29
N ALA A 434 -12.22 19.91 5.54
CA ALA A 434 -12.04 20.37 4.16
C ALA A 434 -13.15 19.85 3.25
N ALA A 435 -13.48 18.57 3.38
CA ALA A 435 -14.57 17.95 2.62
C ALA A 435 -15.93 18.58 2.97
N LYS A 436 -16.20 18.84 4.25
CA LYS A 436 -17.45 19.48 4.68
C LYS A 436 -17.57 20.91 4.18
N LEU A 437 -16.46 21.66 4.17
CA LEU A 437 -16.42 23.00 3.58
C LEU A 437 -16.68 22.96 2.07
N ARG A 438 -16.10 21.98 1.37
CA ARG A 438 -16.22 21.82 -0.07
C ARG A 438 -17.57 21.29 -0.51
N TYR A 439 -18.10 20.34 0.24
CA TYR A 439 -19.38 19.67 0.01
C TYR A 439 -20.40 20.07 1.08
N PRO A 440 -21.10 21.18 0.91
CA PRO A 440 -21.95 21.75 1.97
C PRO A 440 -23.06 20.79 2.43
N ASN A 441 -23.53 19.92 1.55
CA ASN A 441 -24.56 18.92 1.83
C ASN A 441 -24.01 17.58 2.35
N LEU A 442 -22.69 17.45 2.58
CA LEU A 442 -22.08 16.26 3.15
C LEU A 442 -22.68 15.93 4.52
N LYS A 443 -23.21 14.72 4.66
CA LYS A 443 -23.88 14.19 5.87
C LYS A 443 -23.08 13.10 6.56
N GLN A 444 -22.49 12.20 5.78
CA GLN A 444 -21.82 11.00 6.30
C GLN A 444 -20.42 10.83 5.70
N VAL A 445 -19.50 10.40 6.54
CA VAL A 445 -18.16 9.94 6.16
C VAL A 445 -17.94 8.56 6.76
N PHE A 446 -17.56 7.61 5.91
CA PHE A 446 -17.18 6.27 6.33
C PHE A 446 -15.68 6.06 6.15
N LEU A 447 -14.99 5.71 7.23
CA LEU A 447 -13.55 5.44 7.22
C LEU A 447 -13.29 3.94 7.07
N SER A 448 -12.31 3.58 6.26
CA SER A 448 -11.77 2.23 6.19
C SER A 448 -10.28 2.23 6.48
N THR A 449 -9.78 1.14 7.09
CA THR A 449 -8.35 0.95 7.31
C THR A 449 -7.62 0.66 6.01
N ARG A 450 -6.28 0.73 6.06
CA ARG A 450 -5.43 0.09 5.07
C ARG A 450 -5.69 -1.42 5.04
N ILE A 451 -5.38 -2.05 3.92
CA ILE A 451 -5.20 -3.50 3.84
C ILE A 451 -3.80 -3.87 4.37
N TYR A 452 -3.54 -5.15 4.57
CA TYR A 452 -2.24 -5.63 5.04
C TYR A 452 -1.09 -5.22 4.10
N ALA A 453 0.01 -4.74 4.67
CA ALA A 453 1.17 -4.29 3.92
C ALA A 453 2.46 -5.08 4.23
N GLY A 454 2.35 -6.26 4.85
CA GLY A 454 3.50 -7.09 5.21
C GLY A 454 4.13 -7.82 4.01
N TYR A 455 3.53 -7.75 2.83
CA TYR A 455 4.10 -8.27 1.58
C TYR A 455 4.81 -7.19 0.74
N ALA A 456 4.80 -5.94 1.20
CA ALA A 456 5.37 -4.80 0.46
C ALA A 456 6.84 -5.04 0.12
N THR A 457 7.19 -4.82 -1.16
CA THR A 457 8.58 -4.84 -1.64
C THR A 457 9.20 -3.45 -1.71
N GLN A 458 8.38 -2.42 -1.44
CA GLN A 458 8.74 -1.02 -1.38
C GLN A 458 8.12 -0.40 -0.11
N GLY A 459 8.71 0.67 0.42
CA GLY A 459 8.28 1.30 1.66
C GLY A 459 7.01 2.17 1.54
N LEU A 460 6.01 1.75 0.76
CA LEU A 460 4.75 2.47 0.59
C LEU A 460 3.76 2.14 1.73
N SER A 461 3.86 2.85 2.85
CA SER A 461 3.09 2.60 4.08
C SER A 461 3.18 1.14 4.53
N PRO A 462 4.39 0.59 4.75
CA PRO A 462 4.56 -0.81 5.15
C PRO A 462 4.07 -1.05 6.58
N GLU A 463 4.07 -2.31 7.03
CA GLU A 463 3.86 -2.59 8.46
C GLU A 463 5.04 -2.05 9.30
N PRO A 464 4.79 -1.54 10.54
CA PRO A 464 3.49 -1.53 11.23
C PRO A 464 2.62 -0.32 10.91
N TYR A 465 3.06 0.66 10.12
CA TYR A 465 2.27 1.86 9.80
C TYR A 465 0.88 1.53 9.24
N ALA A 466 0.78 0.53 8.34
CA ALA A 466 -0.52 0.14 7.77
C ALA A 466 -1.50 -0.35 8.85
N TYR A 467 -1.02 -1.08 9.85
CA TYR A 467 -1.78 -1.48 11.02
C TYR A 467 -2.14 -0.29 11.91
N GLU A 468 -1.15 0.55 12.20
CA GLU A 468 -1.27 1.67 13.13
C GLU A 468 -2.24 2.76 12.64
N TYR A 469 -2.44 2.90 11.33
CA TYR A 469 -3.51 3.75 10.77
C TYR A 469 -4.92 3.32 11.17
N GLY A 470 -5.11 2.09 11.61
CA GLY A 470 -6.36 1.65 12.24
C GLY A 470 -6.64 2.41 13.53
N TYR A 471 -5.60 2.69 14.32
CA TYR A 471 -5.73 3.52 15.52
C TYR A 471 -6.05 4.98 15.19
N SER A 472 -5.45 5.55 14.15
CA SER A 472 -5.77 6.91 13.71
C SER A 472 -7.25 7.10 13.40
N ALA A 473 -7.84 6.14 12.68
CA ALA A 473 -9.27 6.17 12.37
C ALA A 473 -10.14 5.97 13.63
N LYS A 474 -9.73 5.06 14.53
CA LYS A 474 -10.38 4.83 15.82
C LYS A 474 -10.40 6.11 16.66
N TRP A 475 -9.24 6.71 16.88
CA TRP A 475 -9.10 7.90 17.73
C TRP A 475 -9.87 9.09 17.16
N LEU A 476 -9.84 9.31 15.86
CA LEU A 476 -10.66 10.35 15.22
C LEU A 476 -12.17 10.17 15.46
N ILE A 477 -12.67 8.93 15.33
CA ILE A 477 -14.09 8.65 15.56
C ILE A 477 -14.42 8.85 17.05
N GLU A 478 -13.57 8.36 17.95
CA GLU A 478 -13.70 8.58 19.40
C GLU A 478 -13.67 10.08 19.76
N ALA A 479 -12.77 10.87 19.14
CA ALA A 479 -12.72 12.31 19.30
C ALA A 479 -14.04 12.98 18.88
N GLN A 480 -14.66 12.55 17.78
CA GLN A 480 -15.97 13.07 17.38
C GLN A 480 -17.06 12.67 18.37
N VAL A 481 -17.09 11.43 18.83
CA VAL A 481 -18.05 10.94 19.84
C VAL A 481 -17.93 11.78 21.12
N LEU A 482 -16.72 11.94 21.64
CA LEU A 482 -16.47 12.73 22.86
C LEU A 482 -16.83 14.19 22.71
N GLN A 483 -16.51 14.79 21.57
CA GLN A 483 -16.87 16.20 21.31
C GLN A 483 -18.38 16.40 21.30
N GLN A 484 -19.14 15.49 20.72
CA GLN A 484 -20.62 15.63 20.72
C GLN A 484 -21.22 15.37 22.11
N ARG A 485 -20.61 14.51 22.90
CA ARG A 485 -21.09 14.12 24.24
C ARG A 485 -20.83 15.20 25.28
N ASN A 486 -19.66 15.80 25.28
CA ASN A 486 -19.21 16.71 26.34
C ASN A 486 -18.60 18.05 25.86
N GLY A 487 -18.54 18.30 24.55
CA GLY A 487 -17.99 19.52 23.97
C GLY A 487 -16.45 19.58 23.87
N THR A 488 -15.73 18.52 24.31
CA THR A 488 -14.26 18.51 24.28
C THR A 488 -13.76 18.36 22.85
N VAL A 489 -13.03 19.36 22.39
CA VAL A 489 -12.32 19.29 21.09
C VAL A 489 -10.99 18.59 21.30
N ASP A 490 -10.77 17.50 20.58
CA ASP A 490 -9.50 16.80 20.59
C ASP A 490 -8.39 17.68 19.97
N PRO A 491 -7.21 17.81 20.59
CA PRO A 491 -6.14 18.68 20.11
C PRO A 491 -5.46 18.16 18.83
N VAL A 492 -5.55 16.85 18.53
CA VAL A 492 -4.98 16.21 17.35
C VAL A 492 -5.98 16.25 16.19
N ALA A 493 -7.15 15.65 16.37
CA ALA A 493 -8.20 15.59 15.36
C ALA A 493 -8.82 16.96 15.06
N GLY A 494 -8.85 17.88 16.03
CA GLY A 494 -9.45 19.21 15.93
C GLY A 494 -10.97 19.17 16.00
N ASN A 495 -11.63 20.28 15.65
CA ASN A 495 -13.08 20.40 15.73
C ASN A 495 -13.79 19.48 14.72
N LEU A 496 -14.57 18.53 15.23
CA LEU A 496 -15.32 17.54 14.46
C LEU A 496 -16.85 17.65 14.65
N SER A 497 -17.35 18.81 15.10
CA SER A 497 -18.78 19.01 15.35
C SER A 497 -19.61 18.93 14.07
N TYR A 498 -20.47 17.93 13.98
CA TYR A 498 -21.46 17.82 12.91
C TYR A 498 -22.72 18.65 13.20
N THR A 499 -23.00 18.99 14.45
CA THR A 499 -24.13 19.84 14.83
C THR A 499 -23.89 21.30 14.47
N SER A 500 -22.64 21.78 14.53
CA SER A 500 -22.27 23.12 14.05
C SER A 500 -22.02 23.17 12.54
N GLY A 501 -21.99 22.01 11.86
CA GLY A 501 -21.68 21.94 10.43
C GLY A 501 -20.18 22.07 10.10
N THR A 502 -19.29 21.96 11.10
CA THR A 502 -17.82 21.98 10.87
C THR A 502 -17.30 20.70 10.24
N ALA A 503 -17.91 19.57 10.58
CA ALA A 503 -17.61 18.24 10.04
C ALA A 503 -18.91 17.53 9.64
N ALA A 504 -18.82 16.38 8.99
CA ALA A 504 -19.94 15.46 8.83
C ALA A 504 -19.89 14.39 9.92
N TRP A 505 -21.01 13.70 10.18
CA TRP A 505 -21.00 12.51 11.01
C TRP A 505 -20.05 11.47 10.42
N THR A 506 -19.14 10.97 11.22
CA THR A 506 -18.05 10.10 10.78
C THR A 506 -18.07 8.80 11.57
N ALA A 507 -18.04 7.68 10.87
CA ALA A 507 -18.03 6.35 11.48
C ALA A 507 -17.15 5.38 10.70
N TRP A 508 -16.97 4.20 11.27
CA TRP A 508 -16.40 3.09 10.55
C TRP A 508 -17.28 2.67 9.38
N GLY A 509 -16.65 2.52 8.21
CA GLY A 509 -17.14 1.70 7.14
C GLY A 509 -16.70 0.25 7.36
N THR A 510 -15.94 -0.29 6.41
CA THR A 510 -15.38 -1.64 6.54
C THR A 510 -13.99 -1.62 7.17
N TYR A 511 -13.76 -2.43 8.21
CA TYR A 511 -12.42 -2.70 8.72
C TYR A 511 -11.73 -3.72 7.81
N LEU A 512 -10.66 -3.30 7.12
CA LEU A 512 -10.04 -4.08 6.05
C LEU A 512 -8.76 -4.79 6.47
N TRP A 513 -8.08 -4.30 7.50
CA TRP A 513 -6.80 -4.87 7.92
C TRP A 513 -6.99 -6.24 8.57
N ALA A 514 -6.10 -7.16 8.24
CA ALA A 514 -5.92 -8.46 8.88
C ALA A 514 -4.43 -8.79 8.85
N ASN A 515 -3.94 -9.57 9.80
CA ASN A 515 -2.52 -9.91 9.90
C ASN A 515 -2.14 -11.04 8.92
N GLY A 516 -2.06 -10.71 7.65
CA GLY A 516 -1.78 -11.67 6.59
C GLY A 516 -2.82 -12.80 6.56
N THR A 517 -2.39 -14.03 6.83
CA THR A 517 -3.26 -15.22 6.85
C THR A 517 -4.11 -15.36 8.11
N ILE A 518 -3.88 -14.53 9.14
CA ILE A 518 -4.69 -14.49 10.36
C ILE A 518 -5.86 -13.55 10.11
N GLY A 519 -7.07 -14.11 10.02
CA GLY A 519 -8.28 -13.36 9.69
C GLY A 519 -8.69 -12.37 10.78
N ASN A 520 -9.33 -11.26 10.36
CA ASN A 520 -10.05 -10.36 11.26
C ASN A 520 -11.45 -10.93 11.59
N SER A 521 -12.25 -10.23 12.39
CA SER A 521 -13.56 -10.72 12.87
C SER A 521 -14.58 -11.00 11.76
N ASN A 522 -14.43 -10.39 10.58
CA ASN A 522 -15.27 -10.69 9.43
C ASN A 522 -14.71 -11.79 8.50
N GLY A 523 -13.64 -12.48 8.93
CA GLY A 523 -13.01 -13.58 8.20
C GLY A 523 -12.07 -13.14 7.07
N THR A 524 -11.81 -11.85 6.89
CA THR A 524 -10.89 -11.36 5.86
C THR A 524 -9.45 -11.77 6.19
N THR A 525 -8.76 -12.32 5.21
CA THR A 525 -7.32 -12.63 5.22
C THR A 525 -6.65 -12.00 4.00
N TRP A 526 -5.34 -11.79 4.10
CA TRP A 526 -4.54 -11.28 2.99
C TRP A 526 -3.42 -12.26 2.65
N LEU A 527 -3.40 -12.71 1.40
CA LEU A 527 -2.35 -13.56 0.85
C LEU A 527 -1.45 -12.74 -0.08
N ALA A 528 -0.21 -13.14 -0.26
CA ALA A 528 0.67 -12.49 -1.23
C ALA A 528 0.07 -12.49 -2.66
N SER A 529 -0.72 -13.52 -2.99
CA SER A 529 -1.45 -13.63 -4.26
C SER A 529 -2.61 -12.63 -4.44
N ASP A 530 -2.97 -11.86 -3.40
CA ASP A 530 -4.00 -10.82 -3.49
C ASP A 530 -3.44 -9.47 -3.96
N PHE A 531 -2.11 -9.39 -4.07
CA PHE A 531 -1.40 -8.16 -4.39
C PHE A 531 -0.73 -8.22 -5.76
N GLN A 532 -0.42 -7.06 -6.30
CA GLN A 532 0.48 -6.89 -7.43
C GLN A 532 1.92 -7.24 -7.01
N SER A 533 2.86 -7.23 -7.94
CA SER A 533 4.26 -7.61 -7.68
C SER A 533 4.98 -6.72 -6.64
N ASP A 534 4.45 -5.54 -6.36
CA ASP A 534 4.96 -4.63 -5.33
C ASP A 534 4.51 -5.01 -3.91
N GLY A 535 3.58 -5.96 -3.77
CA GLY A 535 3.07 -6.43 -2.48
C GLY A 535 2.27 -5.38 -1.68
N THR A 536 1.93 -4.25 -2.32
CA THR A 536 1.24 -3.10 -1.70
C THR A 536 -0.12 -2.85 -2.35
N HIS A 537 -0.17 -2.83 -3.68
CA HIS A 537 -1.40 -2.59 -4.41
C HIS A 537 -2.18 -3.90 -4.57
N PRO A 538 -3.50 -3.90 -4.30
CA PRO A 538 -4.30 -5.09 -4.54
C PRO A 538 -4.37 -5.38 -6.04
N ASN A 539 -4.30 -6.64 -6.41
CA ASN A 539 -4.67 -7.07 -7.76
C ASN A 539 -6.21 -7.25 -7.84
N PRO A 540 -6.79 -7.64 -8.98
CA PRO A 540 -8.24 -7.83 -9.10
C PRO A 540 -8.84 -8.78 -8.06
N GLN A 541 -8.10 -9.82 -7.61
CA GLN A 541 -8.55 -10.73 -6.56
C GLN A 541 -8.60 -10.04 -5.20
N GLY A 542 -7.56 -9.28 -4.85
CA GLY A 542 -7.49 -8.50 -3.61
C GLY A 542 -8.55 -7.39 -3.60
N ALA A 543 -8.72 -6.66 -4.70
CA ALA A 543 -9.76 -5.65 -4.84
C ALA A 543 -11.17 -6.25 -4.67
N THR A 544 -11.42 -7.46 -5.21
CA THR A 544 -12.71 -8.16 -5.06
C THR A 544 -13.06 -8.44 -3.59
N LYS A 545 -12.08 -8.74 -2.74
CA LYS A 545 -12.32 -8.90 -1.29
C LYS A 545 -12.86 -7.61 -0.67
N VAL A 546 -12.27 -6.48 -1.01
CA VAL A 546 -12.73 -5.17 -0.54
C VAL A 546 -14.11 -4.84 -1.10
N VAL A 547 -14.34 -5.09 -2.39
CA VAL A 547 -15.65 -4.91 -3.03
C VAL A 547 -16.75 -5.66 -2.29
N ASN A 548 -16.54 -6.94 -1.97
CA ASN A 548 -17.52 -7.75 -1.27
C ASN A 548 -17.85 -7.19 0.12
N LEU A 549 -16.84 -6.71 0.83
CA LEU A 549 -17.03 -6.07 2.14
C LEU A 549 -17.81 -4.74 2.01
N LEU A 550 -17.47 -3.91 1.03
CA LEU A 550 -18.18 -2.63 0.80
C LEU A 550 -19.62 -2.87 0.38
N ILE A 551 -19.89 -3.77 -0.59
CA ILE A 551 -21.25 -4.12 -0.99
C ILE A 551 -22.03 -4.66 0.22
N GLY A 552 -21.44 -5.59 0.97
CA GLY A 552 -22.06 -6.14 2.19
C GLY A 552 -22.42 -5.04 3.19
N PHE A 553 -21.47 -4.16 3.50
CA PHE A 553 -21.71 -3.06 4.43
C PHE A 553 -22.80 -2.10 3.94
N TYR A 554 -22.71 -1.58 2.73
CA TYR A 554 -23.65 -0.56 2.24
C TYR A 554 -25.05 -1.14 1.96
N THR A 555 -25.17 -2.43 1.67
CA THR A 555 -26.50 -3.06 1.49
C THR A 555 -27.19 -3.47 2.80
N THR A 556 -26.44 -3.59 3.90
CA THR A 556 -27.01 -4.10 5.18
C THR A 556 -27.01 -3.09 6.31
N SER A 557 -26.10 -2.09 6.29
CA SER A 557 -25.94 -1.13 7.38
C SER A 557 -27.21 -0.28 7.59
N GLN A 558 -27.53 -0.03 8.85
CA GLN A 558 -28.63 0.86 9.24
C GLN A 558 -28.35 2.35 8.92
N TYR A 559 -27.09 2.70 8.64
CA TYR A 559 -26.68 4.05 8.27
C TYR A 559 -26.72 4.32 6.76
N THR A 560 -27.12 3.34 5.95
CA THR A 560 -27.06 3.43 4.49
C THR A 560 -28.37 3.08 3.79
N PRO A 561 -29.54 3.51 4.31
CA PRO A 561 -30.83 3.23 3.63
C PRO A 561 -30.89 3.85 2.22
N TRP A 562 -30.18 4.96 2.00
CA TRP A 562 -30.06 5.64 0.71
C TRP A 562 -29.35 4.82 -0.37
N PHE A 563 -28.55 3.83 0.02
CA PHE A 563 -27.82 2.95 -0.89
C PHE A 563 -28.71 1.88 -1.53
N ARG A 564 -29.79 1.51 -0.85
CA ARG A 564 -30.72 0.45 -1.27
C ARG A 564 -31.86 1.00 -2.11
N PRO A 565 -32.51 0.18 -3.00
CA PRO A 565 -33.68 0.57 -3.81
C PRO A 565 -34.85 1.12 -3.01
#